data_4782b4c8fb78e5884bc697806fce523b
#
_entry.id   4782b4c8fb78e5884bc697806fce523b
#
_cell.length_a   1.000
_cell.length_b   1.000
_cell.length_c   1.000
_cell.angle_alpha   90.00
_cell.angle_beta   90.00
_cell.angle_gamma   90.00
#
_symmetry.space_group_name_H-M   'P 1'
#
loop_
_entity.id
_entity.type
_entity.pdbx_description
1 polymer ?
#
loop_
_entity_poly.entity_id
_entity_poly.type
_entity_poly.pdbx_seq_one_letter_code
_entity_poly.pdbx_strand_id
1 'polypeptide(L)'
;MDDNENSAPTAWWTFARQSYGDIVTTIRTRNARVIEIEASNSAFTSYTVTYVRNSGSYAKQWWWYVGIDANTLSANLAANNARLISLKAYDVGGGNIRFAVAMISNTGDDAKTWWYYFGQTAADIASLSKANDARLAALQSYVSDGRTLYSAIMIANTGADAKAWWWYSNAGPKIIAASIAANNARLLDLTPAGDGNFNAVMESCSGGCPAWWWRHGMSANEIVSAARDNGARVITAATYQACDLNPCFAAVMIANTPSDVTACDPQGCISEAKLSADICGALANRVVGYSCLVGEMRPLYGGLARTSANPPTLSMTPGLATNIASVSKTMTAIAILQLLAKDGLTIDAGISPYIYPDWRQGLNIDHLTFKDLLTHTSGFGQSPLCSAGLTYAALEKLVANGASTSNIGAPSYGNCNFALLRELMPALQGQSLMNYPNGPERAQQSSMLYVSYMNANVFQPVGIAVSQCKPPAGANQVLSYPSPAGSKSGVGWGDWSLECGSGGWALSASDIFAVVNSLVNETSLLTNAEKREMFADCLGWDCAVRSDCPNPYVCKNGDLNDGAGIAMWTYAGVFKCNVPVVVVVNSPLPSPYQTNADIIGLVANAYQNASVPGTPEACP
;
A
#
# COMPACT_ATOMS: atom_id res chain seq x y z
N MET A 1 -24.37 1.18 19.30
CA MET A 1 -23.89 1.78 18.04
C MET A 1 -23.66 0.66 17.06
N ASP A 2 -24.04 0.80 15.82
CA ASP A 2 -23.62 -0.12 14.78
C ASP A 2 -22.10 -0.02 14.65
N ASP A 3 -21.39 -1.12 14.36
CA ASP A 3 -19.93 -1.08 14.26
C ASP A 3 -19.41 -0.11 13.20
N ASN A 4 -20.21 0.11 12.16
CA ASN A 4 -19.91 1.11 11.15
C ASN A 4 -20.10 2.55 11.65
N GLU A 5 -20.81 2.77 12.75
CA GLU A 5 -21.00 4.07 13.40
C GLU A 5 -19.97 4.37 14.49
N ASN A 6 -19.19 3.37 14.93
CA ASN A 6 -18.16 3.57 15.93
C ASN A 6 -17.03 4.41 15.33
N SER A 7 -16.82 5.60 15.89
CA SER A 7 -15.78 6.55 15.44
C SER A 7 -14.48 6.46 16.24
N ALA A 8 -14.39 5.53 17.21
CA ALA A 8 -13.14 5.32 17.93
C ALA A 8 -12.04 4.88 16.94
N PRO A 9 -10.82 5.36 17.08
CA PRO A 9 -9.71 4.95 16.23
C PRO A 9 -9.43 3.46 16.34
N THR A 10 -9.14 2.81 15.21
CA THR A 10 -8.75 1.39 15.16
C THR A 10 -7.89 1.11 13.94
N ALA A 11 -7.04 0.10 14.00
CA ALA A 11 -6.40 -0.45 12.82
C ALA A 11 -7.46 -1.06 11.89
N TRP A 12 -7.32 -0.83 10.61
CA TRP A 12 -8.26 -1.27 9.58
C TRP A 12 -7.53 -1.65 8.30
N TRP A 13 -8.17 -2.47 7.48
CA TRP A 13 -7.63 -2.91 6.19
C TRP A 13 -8.78 -3.09 5.21
N THR A 14 -8.54 -2.76 3.95
CA THR A 14 -9.44 -3.08 2.84
C THR A 14 -8.61 -3.72 1.73
N PHE A 15 -8.99 -4.91 1.34
CA PHE A 15 -8.31 -5.67 0.30
C PHE A 15 -9.30 -6.12 -0.77
N ALA A 16 -8.88 -6.00 -2.02
CA ALA A 16 -9.61 -6.53 -3.17
C ALA A 16 -8.99 -7.84 -3.65
N ARG A 17 -9.79 -8.63 -4.37
CA ARG A 17 -9.36 -9.87 -5.01
C ARG A 17 -8.76 -10.91 -4.06
N GLN A 18 -9.16 -10.89 -2.80
CA GLN A 18 -8.73 -11.90 -1.83
C GLN A 18 -9.37 -13.26 -2.14
N SER A 19 -8.59 -14.33 -2.01
CA SER A 19 -9.12 -15.69 -1.91
C SER A 19 -9.68 -15.95 -0.51
N TYR A 20 -10.44 -17.04 -0.34
CA TYR A 20 -10.88 -17.48 0.98
C TYR A 20 -9.71 -17.69 1.96
N GLY A 21 -8.59 -18.26 1.47
CA GLY A 21 -7.38 -18.47 2.26
C GLY A 21 -6.72 -17.18 2.73
N ASP A 22 -6.72 -16.14 1.88
CA ASP A 22 -6.19 -14.82 2.24
C ASP A 22 -7.02 -14.17 3.34
N ILE A 23 -8.36 -14.29 3.29
CA ILE A 23 -9.26 -13.79 4.32
C ILE A 23 -8.95 -14.46 5.66
N VAL A 24 -8.88 -15.80 5.70
CA VAL A 24 -8.55 -16.57 6.91
C VAL A 24 -7.18 -16.17 7.47
N THR A 25 -6.20 -15.99 6.59
CA THR A 25 -4.85 -15.56 6.97
C THR A 25 -4.87 -14.15 7.58
N THR A 26 -5.55 -13.20 6.93
CA THR A 26 -5.68 -11.82 7.41
C THR A 26 -6.34 -11.77 8.80
N ILE A 27 -7.45 -12.48 8.99
CA ILE A 27 -8.16 -12.56 10.26
C ILE A 27 -7.20 -13.03 11.38
N ARG A 28 -6.48 -14.11 11.13
CA ARG A 28 -5.61 -14.72 12.12
C ARG A 28 -4.37 -13.90 12.44
N THR A 29 -3.69 -13.39 11.40
CA THR A 29 -2.39 -12.71 11.58
C THR A 29 -2.54 -11.30 12.12
N ARG A 30 -3.69 -10.65 11.89
CA ARG A 30 -3.94 -9.27 12.31
C ARG A 30 -4.91 -9.13 13.47
N ASN A 31 -5.38 -10.25 14.04
CA ASN A 31 -6.50 -10.24 14.98
C ASN A 31 -7.66 -9.38 14.47
N ALA A 32 -7.98 -9.54 13.18
CA ALA A 32 -8.97 -8.72 12.50
C ALA A 32 -10.35 -9.39 12.48
N ARG A 33 -11.40 -8.59 12.39
CA ARG A 33 -12.73 -9.05 12.03
C ARG A 33 -13.24 -8.37 10.78
N VAL A 34 -14.05 -9.09 10.03
CA VAL A 34 -14.71 -8.57 8.84
C VAL A 34 -15.84 -7.64 9.25
N ILE A 35 -15.90 -6.45 8.64
CA ILE A 35 -17.02 -5.52 8.78
C ILE A 35 -17.83 -5.40 7.49
N GLU A 36 -17.19 -5.64 6.34
CA GLU A 36 -17.83 -5.65 5.03
C GLU A 36 -17.20 -6.73 4.16
N ILE A 37 -18.02 -7.48 3.42
CA ILE A 37 -17.55 -8.50 2.48
C ILE A 37 -18.43 -8.55 1.24
N GLU A 38 -17.80 -8.46 0.08
CA GLU A 38 -18.42 -8.55 -1.23
C GLU A 38 -17.71 -9.59 -2.08
N ALA A 39 -18.43 -10.53 -2.68
CA ALA A 39 -17.84 -11.42 -3.67
C ALA A 39 -17.74 -10.69 -5.03
N SER A 40 -16.58 -10.83 -5.68
CA SER A 40 -16.32 -10.22 -6.99
C SER A 40 -17.09 -10.90 -8.14
N ASN A 41 -17.64 -12.09 -7.88
CA ASN A 41 -18.45 -12.85 -8.82
C ASN A 41 -19.38 -13.84 -8.09
N SER A 42 -20.38 -14.35 -8.80
CA SER A 42 -21.33 -15.34 -8.29
C SER A 42 -20.74 -16.75 -8.04
N ALA A 43 -19.53 -17.00 -8.50
CA ALA A 43 -18.80 -18.24 -8.22
C ALA A 43 -18.05 -18.21 -6.87
N PHE A 44 -18.03 -17.07 -6.18
CA PHE A 44 -17.39 -16.89 -4.86
C PHE A 44 -15.90 -17.27 -4.85
N THR A 45 -15.18 -16.92 -5.91
CA THR A 45 -13.74 -17.24 -6.06
C THR A 45 -12.81 -16.14 -5.55
N SER A 46 -13.30 -14.90 -5.49
CA SER A 46 -12.54 -13.76 -4.96
C SER A 46 -13.46 -12.73 -4.31
N TYR A 47 -12.89 -11.94 -3.39
CA TYR A 47 -13.65 -11.06 -2.52
C TYR A 47 -12.98 -9.70 -2.36
N THR A 48 -13.80 -8.66 -2.18
CA THR A 48 -13.38 -7.38 -1.58
C THR A 48 -13.83 -7.38 -0.14
N VAL A 49 -12.90 -7.16 0.79
CA VAL A 49 -13.17 -7.30 2.23
C VAL A 49 -12.58 -6.12 2.99
N THR A 50 -13.38 -5.54 3.86
CA THR A 50 -12.97 -4.50 4.81
C THR A 50 -12.96 -5.07 6.23
N TYR A 51 -11.90 -4.79 6.96
CA TYR A 51 -11.64 -5.31 8.29
C TYR A 51 -11.36 -4.18 9.27
N VAL A 52 -11.60 -4.45 10.53
CA VAL A 52 -11.07 -3.69 11.68
C VAL A 52 -10.37 -4.63 12.64
N ARG A 53 -9.42 -4.12 13.43
CA ARG A 53 -8.82 -4.91 14.52
C ARG A 53 -9.89 -5.30 15.53
N ASN A 54 -9.93 -6.57 15.92
CA ASN A 54 -10.91 -7.09 16.88
C ASN A 54 -10.40 -6.95 18.34
N SER A 55 -10.15 -5.70 18.77
CA SER A 55 -9.65 -5.38 20.12
C SER A 55 -10.24 -4.06 20.64
N GLY A 56 -10.10 -3.78 21.92
CA GLY A 56 -10.63 -2.58 22.55
C GLY A 56 -12.15 -2.45 22.36
N SER A 57 -12.63 -1.26 21.99
CA SER A 57 -14.06 -1.00 21.72
C SER A 57 -14.60 -1.74 20.49
N TYR A 58 -13.70 -2.30 19.66
CA TYR A 58 -14.06 -3.11 18.48
C TYR A 58 -14.05 -4.61 18.75
N ALA A 59 -13.65 -5.07 19.93
CA ALA A 59 -13.68 -6.48 20.29
C ALA A 59 -15.13 -7.00 20.35
N LYS A 60 -15.47 -7.89 19.42
CA LYS A 60 -16.81 -8.48 19.29
C LYS A 60 -16.71 -9.98 19.09
N GLN A 61 -17.72 -10.72 19.54
CA GLN A 61 -17.97 -12.05 19.01
C GLN A 61 -18.57 -11.86 17.61
N TRP A 62 -18.00 -12.55 16.62
CA TRP A 62 -18.35 -12.32 15.22
C TRP A 62 -18.12 -13.56 14.35
N TRP A 63 -18.80 -13.60 13.22
CA TRP A 63 -18.71 -14.69 12.24
C TRP A 63 -18.84 -14.12 10.83
N TRP A 64 -18.36 -14.85 9.87
CA TRP A 64 -18.51 -14.54 8.46
C TRP A 64 -18.73 -15.82 7.66
N TYR A 65 -19.51 -15.72 6.61
CA TYR A 65 -19.82 -16.83 5.73
C TYR A 65 -19.94 -16.35 4.29
N VAL A 66 -19.57 -17.21 3.33
CA VAL A 66 -19.66 -16.93 1.89
C VAL A 66 -20.22 -18.14 1.15
N GLY A 67 -20.99 -17.89 0.10
CA GLY A 67 -21.60 -18.93 -0.73
C GLY A 67 -22.70 -19.75 -0.02
N ILE A 68 -23.20 -19.30 1.13
CA ILE A 68 -24.26 -20.00 1.89
C ILE A 68 -25.66 -19.66 1.35
N ASP A 69 -26.61 -20.56 1.51
CA ASP A 69 -28.02 -20.35 1.20
C ASP A 69 -28.80 -19.73 2.37
N ALA A 70 -30.07 -19.39 2.11
CA ALA A 70 -30.93 -18.73 3.09
C ALA A 70 -31.21 -19.57 4.35
N ASN A 71 -31.33 -20.89 4.21
CA ASN A 71 -31.54 -21.78 5.35
C ASN A 71 -30.30 -21.83 6.25
N THR A 72 -29.12 -21.97 5.64
CA THR A 72 -27.85 -21.94 6.34
C THR A 72 -27.59 -20.59 7.01
N LEU A 73 -27.93 -19.48 6.34
CA LEU A 73 -27.84 -18.13 6.92
C LEU A 73 -28.72 -18.00 8.17
N SER A 74 -30.01 -18.40 8.06
CA SER A 74 -30.95 -18.34 9.18
C SER A 74 -30.51 -19.22 10.36
N ALA A 75 -30.03 -20.44 10.06
CA ALA A 75 -29.52 -21.35 11.09
C ALA A 75 -28.29 -20.77 11.84
N ASN A 76 -27.34 -20.17 11.10
CA ASN A 76 -26.16 -19.56 11.69
C ASN A 76 -26.49 -18.32 12.55
N LEU A 77 -27.44 -17.50 12.11
CA LEU A 77 -27.92 -16.36 12.90
C LEU A 77 -28.53 -16.81 14.23
N ALA A 78 -29.38 -17.84 14.17
CA ALA A 78 -30.00 -18.40 15.37
C ALA A 78 -28.98 -19.08 16.32
N ALA A 79 -28.09 -19.92 15.77
CA ALA A 79 -27.09 -20.64 16.54
C ALA A 79 -26.11 -19.72 17.28
N ASN A 80 -25.79 -18.57 16.69
CA ASN A 80 -24.83 -17.61 17.23
C ASN A 80 -25.50 -16.46 18.00
N ASN A 81 -26.82 -16.43 18.09
CA ASN A 81 -27.57 -15.27 18.58
C ASN A 81 -27.04 -13.95 17.98
N ALA A 82 -26.90 -13.92 16.67
CA ALA A 82 -26.18 -12.88 15.94
C ALA A 82 -27.11 -11.98 15.12
N ARG A 83 -26.61 -10.78 14.78
CA ARG A 83 -27.19 -9.91 13.77
C ARG A 83 -26.21 -9.66 12.63
N LEU A 84 -26.75 -9.40 11.44
CA LEU A 84 -25.94 -9.03 10.28
C LEU A 84 -25.43 -7.59 10.40
N ILE A 85 -24.19 -7.39 9.95
CA ILE A 85 -23.57 -6.08 9.72
C ILE A 85 -23.18 -5.89 8.25
N SER A 86 -23.07 -6.98 7.46
CA SER A 86 -22.89 -6.97 6.02
C SER A 86 -23.72 -8.09 5.41
N LEU A 87 -24.44 -7.79 4.33
CA LEU A 87 -25.29 -8.75 3.59
C LEU A 87 -25.20 -8.46 2.11
N LYS A 88 -24.63 -9.38 1.35
CA LYS A 88 -24.58 -9.34 -0.11
C LYS A 88 -25.23 -10.61 -0.67
N ALA A 89 -26.22 -10.43 -1.55
CA ALA A 89 -26.97 -11.50 -2.19
C ALA A 89 -26.57 -11.62 -3.68
N TYR A 90 -26.45 -12.85 -4.15
CA TYR A 90 -26.06 -13.19 -5.52
C TYR A 90 -26.96 -14.30 -6.06
N ASP A 91 -27.50 -14.14 -7.25
CA ASP A 91 -28.12 -15.24 -7.97
C ASP A 91 -27.02 -16.05 -8.68
N VAL A 92 -26.88 -17.30 -8.28
CA VAL A 92 -25.91 -18.23 -8.88
C VAL A 92 -26.52 -19.01 -10.07
N GLY A 93 -27.70 -18.62 -10.50
CA GLY A 93 -28.45 -19.17 -11.63
C GLY A 93 -29.78 -19.80 -11.21
N GLY A 94 -30.84 -19.53 -12.01
CA GLY A 94 -32.18 -20.08 -11.82
C GLY A 94 -32.85 -19.67 -10.51
N GLY A 95 -32.66 -18.45 -10.05
CA GLY A 95 -33.23 -17.94 -8.81
C GLY A 95 -32.58 -18.51 -7.53
N ASN A 96 -31.47 -19.21 -7.64
CA ASN A 96 -30.75 -19.74 -6.48
C ASN A 96 -29.89 -18.64 -5.84
N ILE A 97 -30.34 -18.13 -4.71
CA ILE A 97 -29.64 -17.05 -4.01
C ILE A 97 -28.60 -17.60 -3.05
N ARG A 98 -27.39 -17.04 -3.11
CA ARG A 98 -26.28 -17.29 -2.17
C ARG A 98 -25.82 -15.97 -1.58
N PHE A 99 -25.21 -16.05 -0.40
CA PHE A 99 -24.85 -14.88 0.39
C PHE A 99 -23.37 -14.83 0.73
N ALA A 100 -22.84 -13.61 0.78
CA ALA A 100 -21.64 -13.25 1.50
C ALA A 100 -22.05 -12.35 2.66
N VAL A 101 -21.66 -12.71 3.89
CA VAL A 101 -22.17 -12.05 5.11
C VAL A 101 -21.09 -11.89 6.17
N ALA A 102 -21.21 -10.81 6.95
CA ALA A 102 -20.57 -10.66 8.24
C ALA A 102 -21.62 -10.41 9.31
N MET A 103 -21.43 -10.97 10.49
CA MET A 103 -22.36 -10.86 11.62
C MET A 103 -21.62 -10.73 12.93
N ILE A 104 -22.24 -10.09 13.90
CA ILE A 104 -21.76 -9.97 15.28
C ILE A 104 -22.82 -10.50 16.26
N SER A 105 -22.40 -10.84 17.47
CA SER A 105 -23.33 -11.20 18.54
C SER A 105 -24.35 -10.07 18.77
N ASN A 106 -25.63 -10.43 18.91
CA ASN A 106 -26.72 -9.49 19.17
C ASN A 106 -27.09 -9.49 20.67
N THR A 107 -26.08 -9.31 21.53
CA THR A 107 -26.21 -9.37 23.01
C THR A 107 -25.58 -8.15 23.66
N GLY A 108 -25.96 -7.88 24.91
CA GLY A 108 -25.40 -6.77 25.70
C GLY A 108 -25.61 -5.42 25.01
N ASP A 109 -24.56 -4.58 24.99
CA ASP A 109 -24.59 -3.24 24.40
C ASP A 109 -24.74 -3.27 22.87
N ASP A 110 -24.45 -4.42 22.23
CA ASP A 110 -24.59 -4.62 20.80
C ASP A 110 -26.00 -5.08 20.37
N ALA A 111 -26.88 -5.38 21.32
CA ALA A 111 -28.23 -5.86 21.04
C ALA A 111 -29.06 -4.79 20.33
N LYS A 112 -29.65 -5.16 19.20
CA LYS A 112 -30.57 -4.32 18.41
C LYS A 112 -31.79 -5.12 18.04
N THR A 113 -32.93 -4.47 17.99
CA THR A 113 -34.09 -4.97 17.24
C THR A 113 -33.80 -4.74 15.76
N TRP A 114 -33.78 -5.81 14.98
CA TRP A 114 -33.30 -5.76 13.61
C TRP A 114 -34.01 -6.78 12.72
N TRP A 115 -33.93 -6.56 11.40
CA TRP A 115 -34.48 -7.44 10.37
C TRP A 115 -33.51 -7.52 9.20
N TYR A 116 -33.60 -8.57 8.42
CA TYR A 116 -32.96 -8.67 7.12
C TYR A 116 -33.94 -9.20 6.09
N TYR A 117 -33.77 -8.76 4.89
CA TYR A 117 -34.62 -9.14 3.77
C TYR A 117 -33.77 -9.35 2.52
N PHE A 118 -34.24 -10.22 1.63
CA PHE A 118 -33.70 -10.42 0.29
C PHE A 118 -34.84 -10.76 -0.65
N GLY A 119 -34.61 -10.68 -1.99
CA GLY A 119 -35.67 -10.94 -2.98
C GLY A 119 -36.77 -9.88 -3.01
N GLN A 120 -36.52 -8.70 -2.49
CA GLN A 120 -37.50 -7.63 -2.37
C GLN A 120 -37.39 -6.64 -3.53
N THR A 121 -38.51 -6.04 -3.92
CA THR A 121 -38.50 -4.84 -4.77
C THR A 121 -38.23 -3.58 -3.94
N ALA A 122 -37.92 -2.45 -4.59
CA ALA A 122 -37.74 -1.18 -3.89
C ALA A 122 -39.01 -0.75 -3.12
N ALA A 123 -40.21 -1.05 -3.68
CA ALA A 123 -41.49 -0.79 -3.02
C ALA A 123 -41.69 -1.66 -1.77
N ASP A 124 -41.27 -2.93 -1.83
CA ASP A 124 -41.34 -3.82 -0.67
C ASP A 124 -40.39 -3.35 0.45
N ILE A 125 -39.15 -2.94 0.12
CA ILE A 125 -38.21 -2.37 1.08
C ILE A 125 -38.80 -1.15 1.80
N ALA A 126 -39.42 -0.23 1.05
CA ALA A 126 -40.10 0.94 1.64
C ALA A 126 -41.24 0.55 2.57
N SER A 127 -42.05 -0.43 2.15
CA SER A 127 -43.18 -0.93 2.94
C SER A 127 -42.72 -1.64 4.22
N LEU A 128 -41.72 -2.48 4.12
CA LEU A 128 -41.13 -3.22 5.25
C LEU A 128 -40.46 -2.28 6.27
N SER A 129 -39.75 -1.27 5.79
CA SER A 129 -39.17 -0.24 6.66
C SER A 129 -40.23 0.48 7.48
N LYS A 130 -41.36 0.86 6.83
CA LYS A 130 -42.50 1.51 7.49
C LYS A 130 -43.20 0.55 8.46
N ALA A 131 -43.44 -0.69 8.04
CA ALA A 131 -44.14 -1.69 8.87
C ALA A 131 -43.38 -2.05 10.15
N ASN A 132 -42.05 -2.05 10.10
CA ASN A 132 -41.19 -2.38 11.24
C ASN A 132 -40.75 -1.15 12.05
N ASP A 133 -41.16 0.05 11.68
CA ASP A 133 -40.67 1.30 12.23
C ASP A 133 -39.13 1.31 12.26
N ALA A 134 -38.51 0.96 11.10
CA ALA A 134 -37.10 0.68 10.97
C ALA A 134 -36.41 1.59 9.94
N ARG A 135 -35.13 1.83 10.15
CA ARG A 135 -34.23 2.43 9.18
C ARG A 135 -33.33 1.38 8.52
N LEU A 136 -32.89 1.65 7.29
CA LEU A 136 -31.86 0.84 6.65
C LEU A 136 -30.49 1.06 7.31
N ALA A 137 -29.77 -0.02 7.49
CA ALA A 137 -28.34 -0.02 7.85
C ALA A 137 -27.47 -0.39 6.64
N ALA A 138 -27.97 -1.29 5.76
CA ALA A 138 -27.32 -1.66 4.51
C ALA A 138 -28.36 -1.95 3.42
N LEU A 139 -27.97 -1.72 2.15
CA LEU A 139 -28.82 -1.98 0.98
C LEU A 139 -27.95 -2.37 -0.21
N GLN A 140 -28.28 -3.50 -0.85
CA GLN A 140 -27.63 -3.94 -2.10
C GLN A 140 -28.68 -4.36 -3.11
N SER A 141 -28.53 -3.98 -4.38
CA SER A 141 -29.31 -4.55 -5.48
C SER A 141 -28.56 -5.69 -6.18
N TYR A 142 -29.30 -6.67 -6.65
CA TYR A 142 -28.81 -7.76 -7.51
C TYR A 142 -29.86 -8.13 -8.54
N VAL A 143 -29.43 -8.79 -9.61
CA VAL A 143 -30.36 -9.24 -10.67
C VAL A 143 -30.64 -10.73 -10.47
N SER A 144 -31.92 -11.10 -10.48
CA SER A 144 -32.41 -12.48 -10.48
C SER A 144 -33.57 -12.62 -11.43
N ASP A 145 -33.51 -13.60 -12.33
CA ASP A 145 -34.51 -13.83 -13.39
C ASP A 145 -34.89 -12.57 -14.18
N GLY A 146 -33.86 -11.76 -14.52
CA GLY A 146 -34.02 -10.50 -15.27
C GLY A 146 -34.66 -9.35 -14.48
N ARG A 147 -34.87 -9.51 -13.17
CA ARG A 147 -35.48 -8.49 -12.30
C ARG A 147 -34.45 -7.95 -11.33
N THR A 148 -34.46 -6.64 -11.11
CA THR A 148 -33.66 -6.03 -10.03
C THR A 148 -34.38 -6.24 -8.71
N LEU A 149 -33.71 -6.94 -7.80
CA LEU A 149 -34.17 -7.22 -6.45
C LEU A 149 -33.15 -6.66 -5.44
N TYR A 150 -33.57 -6.53 -4.20
CA TYR A 150 -32.78 -5.94 -3.12
C TYR A 150 -32.59 -6.92 -1.97
N SER A 151 -31.42 -6.84 -1.35
CA SER A 151 -31.14 -7.32 0.00
C SER A 151 -30.90 -6.12 0.91
N ALA A 152 -31.42 -6.19 2.14
CA ALA A 152 -31.36 -5.10 3.09
C ALA A 152 -31.18 -5.59 4.53
N ILE A 153 -30.45 -4.80 5.32
CA ILE A 153 -30.42 -4.89 6.78
C ILE A 153 -31.14 -3.67 7.33
N MET A 154 -32.06 -3.90 8.26
CA MET A 154 -32.84 -2.86 8.93
C MET A 154 -32.64 -2.92 10.44
N ILE A 155 -32.63 -1.77 11.08
CA ILE A 155 -32.56 -1.60 12.55
C ILE A 155 -33.75 -0.77 12.98
N ALA A 156 -34.38 -1.11 14.11
CA ALA A 156 -35.49 -0.32 14.67
C ALA A 156 -35.07 1.15 14.81
N ASN A 157 -35.94 2.05 14.32
CA ASN A 157 -35.67 3.50 14.34
C ASN A 157 -36.44 4.18 15.48
N THR A 158 -36.31 3.62 16.68
CA THR A 158 -37.04 4.03 17.89
C THR A 158 -36.09 4.29 19.04
N GLY A 159 -36.54 5.03 20.04
CA GLY A 159 -35.78 5.30 21.26
C GLY A 159 -34.46 6.00 20.97
N ALA A 160 -33.37 5.54 21.56
CA ALA A 160 -32.02 6.10 21.40
C ALA A 160 -31.42 5.85 20.02
N ASP A 161 -31.96 4.90 19.26
CA ASP A 161 -31.53 4.59 17.88
C ASP A 161 -32.30 5.38 16.81
N ALA A 162 -33.29 6.19 17.20
CA ALA A 162 -34.09 6.98 16.27
C ALA A 162 -33.26 8.09 15.61
N LYS A 163 -33.25 8.07 14.28
CA LYS A 163 -32.54 9.07 13.45
C LYS A 163 -33.37 9.44 12.22
N ALA A 164 -33.27 10.66 11.77
CA ALA A 164 -33.72 11.01 10.43
C ALA A 164 -32.77 10.32 9.42
N TRP A 165 -33.33 9.68 8.41
CA TRP A 165 -32.56 8.89 7.47
C TRP A 165 -33.22 8.88 6.09
N TRP A 166 -32.44 8.58 5.06
CA TRP A 166 -32.88 8.53 3.67
C TRP A 166 -32.18 7.39 2.94
N TRP A 167 -32.78 6.91 1.90
CA TRP A 167 -32.17 5.96 1.01
C TRP A 167 -32.53 6.26 -0.43
N TYR A 168 -31.64 5.88 -1.33
CA TYR A 168 -31.78 6.07 -2.75
C TYR A 168 -31.38 4.78 -3.46
N SER A 169 -32.15 4.38 -4.47
CA SER A 169 -31.82 3.24 -5.32
C SER A 169 -31.45 3.74 -6.71
N ASN A 170 -30.42 3.16 -7.31
CA ASN A 170 -29.96 3.46 -8.66
C ASN A 170 -29.75 4.97 -8.91
N ALA A 171 -29.17 5.66 -7.96
CA ALA A 171 -28.94 7.10 -8.02
C ALA A 171 -27.53 7.44 -8.52
N GLY A 172 -27.44 8.41 -9.42
CA GLY A 172 -26.15 8.91 -9.89
C GLY A 172 -25.39 9.71 -8.82
N PRO A 173 -24.07 9.79 -8.89
CA PRO A 173 -23.23 10.48 -7.90
C PRO A 173 -23.65 11.92 -7.61
N LYS A 174 -24.10 12.66 -8.64
CA LYS A 174 -24.58 14.04 -8.49
C LYS A 174 -25.85 14.14 -7.63
N ILE A 175 -26.77 13.17 -7.79
CA ILE A 175 -28.02 13.10 -7.00
C ILE A 175 -27.65 12.80 -5.54
N ILE A 176 -26.76 11.82 -5.33
CA ILE A 176 -26.29 11.45 -3.99
C ILE A 176 -25.65 12.67 -3.30
N ALA A 177 -24.71 13.37 -3.96
CA ALA A 177 -24.05 14.55 -3.41
C ALA A 177 -25.06 15.68 -3.07
N ALA A 178 -26.03 15.94 -3.94
CA ALA A 178 -27.09 16.92 -3.69
C ALA A 178 -27.96 16.54 -2.49
N SER A 179 -28.30 15.23 -2.37
CA SER A 179 -29.12 14.71 -1.27
C SER A 179 -28.37 14.75 0.07
N ILE A 180 -27.09 14.48 0.09
CA ILE A 180 -26.23 14.65 1.27
C ILE A 180 -26.27 16.08 1.77
N ALA A 181 -26.08 17.06 0.86
CA ALA A 181 -26.09 18.48 1.19
C ALA A 181 -27.48 18.96 1.67
N ALA A 182 -28.54 18.58 0.95
CA ALA A 182 -29.92 19.01 1.25
C ALA A 182 -30.41 18.49 2.61
N ASN A 183 -30.00 17.28 3.00
CA ASN A 183 -30.44 16.62 4.22
C ASN A 183 -29.47 16.80 5.41
N ASN A 184 -28.36 17.50 5.22
CA ASN A 184 -27.27 17.51 6.18
C ASN A 184 -26.95 16.09 6.69
N ALA A 185 -26.67 15.18 5.73
CA ALA A 185 -26.57 13.75 6.00
C ALA A 185 -25.17 13.20 5.72
N ARG A 186 -24.87 12.03 6.28
CA ARG A 186 -23.71 11.21 5.92
C ARG A 186 -24.15 9.87 5.31
N LEU A 187 -23.30 9.28 4.50
CA LEU A 187 -23.51 7.92 4.01
C LEU A 187 -23.16 6.90 5.10
N LEU A 188 -24.02 5.89 5.22
CA LEU A 188 -23.77 4.66 5.99
C LEU A 188 -23.33 3.52 5.07
N ASP A 189 -24.01 3.41 3.90
CA ASP A 189 -23.73 2.37 2.93
C ASP A 189 -23.83 2.93 1.51
N LEU A 190 -22.99 2.39 0.62
CA LEU A 190 -22.92 2.77 -0.78
C LEU A 190 -22.57 1.52 -1.60
N THR A 191 -23.52 1.02 -2.37
CA THR A 191 -23.32 -0.17 -3.21
C THR A 191 -23.63 0.12 -4.68
N PRO A 192 -22.89 -0.48 -5.62
CA PRO A 192 -23.15 -0.30 -7.04
C PRO A 192 -24.56 -0.80 -7.44
N ALA A 193 -25.19 -0.07 -8.34
CA ALA A 193 -26.51 -0.41 -8.89
C ALA A 193 -26.51 -0.59 -10.42
N GLY A 194 -25.34 -0.49 -11.06
CA GLY A 194 -25.14 -0.53 -12.51
C GLY A 194 -24.97 0.86 -13.12
N ASP A 195 -24.35 0.91 -14.30
CA ASP A 195 -24.17 2.12 -15.13
C ASP A 195 -23.55 3.34 -14.39
N GLY A 196 -22.67 3.08 -13.40
CA GLY A 196 -22.07 4.12 -12.58
C GLY A 196 -22.99 4.75 -11.54
N ASN A 197 -24.17 4.19 -11.34
CA ASN A 197 -25.13 4.56 -10.29
C ASN A 197 -24.95 3.69 -9.05
N PHE A 198 -25.52 4.15 -7.93
CA PHE A 198 -25.38 3.52 -6.64
C PHE A 198 -26.72 3.43 -5.89
N ASN A 199 -26.82 2.43 -5.01
CA ASN A 199 -27.74 2.47 -3.90
C ASN A 199 -27.03 3.13 -2.73
N ALA A 200 -27.69 4.04 -2.05
CA ALA A 200 -27.13 4.82 -0.95
C ALA A 200 -28.07 4.81 0.25
N VAL A 201 -27.50 4.59 1.42
CA VAL A 201 -28.19 4.74 2.71
C VAL A 201 -27.52 5.89 3.48
N MET A 202 -28.33 6.81 4.00
CA MET A 202 -27.87 8.03 4.67
C MET A 202 -28.58 8.22 6.00
N GLU A 203 -27.87 8.83 6.95
CA GLU A 203 -28.47 9.32 8.20
C GLU A 203 -28.12 10.79 8.43
N SER A 204 -28.96 11.47 9.21
CA SER A 204 -28.79 12.88 9.54
C SER A 204 -27.57 13.12 10.41
N CYS A 205 -26.84 14.20 10.11
CA CYS A 205 -25.80 14.77 10.95
C CYS A 205 -26.33 15.85 11.92
N SER A 206 -27.64 15.99 12.07
CA SER A 206 -28.25 16.90 13.05
C SER A 206 -27.95 16.38 14.46
N GLY A 207 -27.04 17.01 15.18
CA GLY A 207 -26.53 16.55 16.46
C GLY A 207 -25.04 16.17 16.43
N GLY A 208 -24.41 16.30 15.25
CA GLY A 208 -23.00 16.04 15.01
C GLY A 208 -22.75 14.67 14.36
N CYS A 209 -21.85 14.65 13.40
CA CYS A 209 -21.30 13.41 12.81
C CYS A 209 -19.78 13.44 12.98
N PRO A 210 -19.12 12.27 13.05
CA PRO A 210 -17.69 12.23 12.81
C PRO A 210 -17.37 12.81 11.44
N ALA A 211 -16.19 13.35 11.22
CA ALA A 211 -15.75 13.71 9.88
C ALA A 211 -15.79 12.47 8.99
N TRP A 212 -16.27 12.60 7.77
CA TRP A 212 -16.48 11.50 6.86
C TRP A 212 -16.29 11.91 5.41
N TRP A 213 -16.02 10.95 4.55
CA TRP A 213 -15.77 11.15 3.12
C TRP A 213 -16.37 10.00 2.32
N TRP A 214 -16.65 10.25 1.08
CA TRP A 214 -16.97 9.21 0.13
C TRP A 214 -16.24 9.44 -1.19
N ARG A 215 -15.96 8.38 -1.89
CA ARG A 215 -15.26 8.39 -3.17
C ARG A 215 -15.86 7.36 -4.11
N HIS A 216 -15.73 7.59 -5.40
CA HIS A 216 -16.10 6.64 -6.45
C HIS A 216 -15.17 6.84 -7.66
N GLY A 217 -15.12 5.86 -8.58
CA GLY A 217 -14.27 5.92 -9.77
C GLY A 217 -12.79 5.82 -9.47
N MET A 218 -12.41 5.16 -8.37
CA MET A 218 -11.03 5.07 -7.90
C MET A 218 -10.54 3.64 -7.95
N SER A 219 -9.22 3.46 -8.08
CA SER A 219 -8.55 2.19 -7.81
C SER A 219 -8.57 1.87 -6.30
N ALA A 220 -8.30 0.62 -5.93
CA ALA A 220 -8.20 0.21 -4.53
C ALA A 220 -7.17 1.05 -3.76
N ASN A 221 -6.03 1.33 -4.37
CA ASN A 221 -4.97 2.11 -3.72
C ASN A 221 -5.32 3.59 -3.57
N GLU A 222 -6.03 4.17 -4.52
CA GLU A 222 -6.52 5.55 -4.35
C GLU A 222 -7.52 5.66 -3.20
N ILE A 223 -8.36 4.63 -2.96
CA ILE A 223 -9.24 4.58 -1.78
C ILE A 223 -8.41 4.53 -0.50
N VAL A 224 -7.41 3.64 -0.43
CA VAL A 224 -6.54 3.52 0.76
C VAL A 224 -5.74 4.81 0.98
N SER A 225 -5.19 5.41 -0.08
CA SER A 225 -4.50 6.70 0.00
C SER A 225 -5.44 7.82 0.47
N ALA A 226 -6.64 7.91 -0.10
CA ALA A 226 -7.64 8.90 0.30
C ALA A 226 -8.07 8.73 1.78
N ALA A 227 -8.22 7.48 2.25
CA ALA A 227 -8.50 7.22 3.65
C ALA A 227 -7.34 7.66 4.55
N ARG A 228 -6.11 7.32 4.18
CA ARG A 228 -4.91 7.74 4.91
C ARG A 228 -4.74 9.26 4.93
N ASP A 229 -4.85 9.93 3.77
CA ASP A 229 -4.69 11.39 3.64
C ASP A 229 -5.70 12.18 4.50
N ASN A 230 -6.87 11.59 4.75
CA ASN A 230 -7.91 12.19 5.58
C ASN A 230 -7.85 11.72 7.05
N GLY A 231 -6.88 10.88 7.44
CA GLY A 231 -6.89 10.23 8.76
C GLY A 231 -8.18 9.46 9.00
N ALA A 232 -8.61 8.71 7.99
CA ALA A 232 -9.90 8.03 7.96
C ALA A 232 -9.74 6.51 7.86
N ARG A 233 -10.79 5.75 8.15
CA ARG A 233 -10.93 4.33 7.83
C ARG A 233 -12.08 4.10 6.87
N VAL A 234 -11.95 3.10 6.04
CA VAL A 234 -13.03 2.63 5.17
C VAL A 234 -14.06 1.88 6.02
N ILE A 235 -15.34 2.18 5.84
CA ILE A 235 -16.45 1.47 6.48
C ILE A 235 -17.22 0.58 5.48
N THR A 236 -17.27 0.97 4.23
CA THR A 236 -17.79 0.16 3.12
C THR A 236 -16.97 0.43 1.87
N ALA A 237 -16.65 -0.62 1.11
CA ALA A 237 -16.00 -0.54 -0.18
C ALA A 237 -16.59 -1.59 -1.12
N ALA A 238 -17.01 -1.16 -2.29
CA ALA A 238 -17.61 -2.01 -3.30
C ALA A 238 -16.95 -1.83 -4.66
N THR A 239 -16.90 -2.91 -5.44
CA THR A 239 -16.33 -2.92 -6.79
C THR A 239 -17.42 -2.77 -7.87
N TYR A 240 -17.10 -2.06 -8.96
CA TYR A 240 -18.00 -1.94 -10.11
C TYR A 240 -17.23 -1.74 -11.43
N GLN A 241 -17.95 -1.81 -12.57
CA GLN A 241 -17.33 -1.88 -13.90
C GLN A 241 -17.51 -0.60 -14.76
N ALA A 242 -18.15 0.43 -14.24
CA ALA A 242 -18.56 1.59 -15.03
C ALA A 242 -17.58 2.77 -14.98
N CYS A 243 -16.28 2.51 -15.15
CA CYS A 243 -15.24 3.54 -15.30
C CYS A 243 -14.04 3.02 -16.10
N ASP A 244 -13.08 3.89 -16.40
CA ASP A 244 -11.88 3.55 -17.19
C ASP A 244 -10.90 2.60 -16.45
N LEU A 245 -11.09 2.39 -15.15
CA LEU A 245 -10.35 1.43 -14.32
C LEU A 245 -11.11 0.10 -14.25
N ASN A 246 -10.41 -1.01 -14.16
CA ASN A 246 -11.03 -2.34 -14.06
C ASN A 246 -10.37 -3.18 -12.96
N PRO A 247 -11.02 -3.35 -11.78
CA PRO A 247 -12.29 -2.74 -11.36
C PRO A 247 -12.13 -1.33 -10.78
N CYS A 248 -13.23 -0.57 -10.79
CA CYS A 248 -13.38 0.65 -10.00
C CYS A 248 -13.91 0.36 -8.62
N PHE A 249 -13.64 1.27 -7.71
CA PHE A 249 -14.14 1.21 -6.34
C PHE A 249 -14.98 2.44 -6.00
N ALA A 250 -16.01 2.20 -5.21
CA ALA A 250 -16.72 3.20 -4.44
C ALA A 250 -16.55 2.88 -2.95
N ALA A 251 -16.32 3.90 -2.12
CA ALA A 251 -16.10 3.72 -0.69
C ALA A 251 -16.67 4.86 0.13
N VAL A 252 -17.08 4.53 1.34
CA VAL A 252 -17.40 5.48 2.41
C VAL A 252 -16.36 5.33 3.51
N MET A 253 -15.90 6.46 4.04
CA MET A 253 -14.85 6.55 5.03
C MET A 253 -15.30 7.45 6.18
N ILE A 254 -14.87 7.14 7.40
CA ILE A 254 -15.07 8.01 8.56
C ILE A 254 -13.73 8.31 9.25
N ALA A 255 -13.70 9.39 10.01
CA ALA A 255 -12.51 9.76 10.77
C ALA A 255 -12.02 8.60 11.63
N ASN A 256 -10.72 8.37 11.59
CA ASN A 256 -10.00 7.32 12.31
C ASN A 256 -8.66 7.90 12.76
N THR A 257 -8.69 8.99 13.51
CA THR A 257 -7.49 9.62 14.05
C THR A 257 -7.16 8.99 15.39
N PRO A 258 -6.24 8.02 15.44
CA PRO A 258 -5.80 7.48 16.71
C PRO A 258 -5.06 8.58 17.48
N SER A 259 -5.27 8.62 18.78
CA SER A 259 -4.44 9.43 19.67
C SER A 259 -3.00 8.89 19.70
N ASP A 260 -2.86 7.58 19.58
CA ASP A 260 -1.59 6.88 19.38
C ASP A 260 -1.86 5.43 18.92
N VAL A 261 -1.17 4.96 17.86
CA VAL A 261 -1.12 3.55 17.51
C VAL A 261 0.19 3.00 18.07
N THR A 262 0.09 2.08 19.01
CA THR A 262 1.26 1.46 19.62
C THR A 262 1.48 0.08 19.00
N ALA A 263 2.56 -0.06 18.26
CA ALA A 263 3.00 -1.35 17.75
C ALA A 263 3.89 -2.03 18.81
N CYS A 264 3.62 -3.29 19.11
CA CYS A 264 4.25 -3.99 20.22
C CYS A 264 4.95 -5.27 19.81
N ASP A 265 6.10 -5.54 20.44
CA ASP A 265 6.77 -6.83 20.41
C ASP A 265 7.20 -7.25 21.84
N PRO A 266 7.69 -8.48 22.06
CA PRO A 266 8.16 -8.92 23.38
C PRO A 266 9.29 -8.08 23.99
N GLN A 267 9.92 -7.21 23.22
CA GLN A 267 11.06 -6.38 23.64
C GLN A 267 10.72 -4.90 23.81
N GLY A 268 9.46 -4.49 23.57
CA GLY A 268 9.02 -3.11 23.73
C GLY A 268 7.98 -2.66 22.71
N CYS A 269 7.50 -1.46 22.87
CA CYS A 269 6.48 -0.83 22.04
C CYS A 269 7.05 0.40 21.32
N ILE A 270 6.46 0.74 20.16
CA ILE A 270 6.76 1.96 19.40
C ILE A 270 5.47 2.75 19.26
N SER A 271 5.52 4.01 19.67
CA SER A 271 4.47 4.97 19.34
C SER A 271 4.65 5.44 17.89
N GLU A 272 3.79 4.96 16.99
CA GLU A 272 3.81 5.39 15.59
C GLU A 272 3.53 6.90 15.46
N ALA A 273 2.62 7.43 16.29
CA ALA A 273 2.32 8.85 16.32
C ALA A 273 3.54 9.69 16.71
N LYS A 274 4.27 9.26 17.74
CA LYS A 274 5.49 9.94 18.17
C LYS A 274 6.60 9.79 17.12
N LEU A 275 6.79 8.61 16.55
CA LEU A 275 7.75 8.36 15.48
C LEU A 275 7.47 9.28 14.27
N SER A 276 6.22 9.36 13.82
CA SER A 276 5.79 10.23 12.74
C SER A 276 6.02 11.70 13.06
N ALA A 277 5.63 12.14 14.26
CA ALA A 277 5.79 13.52 14.71
C ALA A 277 7.28 13.92 14.83
N ASP A 278 8.13 13.04 15.36
CA ASP A 278 9.56 13.33 15.55
C ASP A 278 10.30 13.39 14.20
N ILE A 279 10.02 12.45 13.26
CA ILE A 279 10.61 12.49 11.91
C ILE A 279 10.20 13.78 11.20
N CYS A 280 8.91 14.04 11.10
CA CYS A 280 8.43 15.19 10.35
C CYS A 280 8.70 16.53 11.05
N GLY A 281 8.68 16.57 12.38
CA GLY A 281 9.04 17.73 13.17
C GLY A 281 10.50 18.15 12.97
N ALA A 282 11.41 17.17 12.77
CA ALA A 282 12.80 17.44 12.45
C ALA A 282 12.98 18.09 11.07
N LEU A 283 12.02 17.91 10.15
CA LEU A 283 12.06 18.44 8.78
C LEU A 283 11.24 19.73 8.60
N ALA A 284 10.14 19.87 9.34
CA ALA A 284 9.20 20.97 9.21
C ALA A 284 9.88 22.33 9.33
N ASN A 285 9.65 23.21 8.34
CA ASN A 285 10.25 24.56 8.22
C ASN A 285 11.81 24.58 8.15
N ARG A 286 12.46 23.44 7.99
CA ARG A 286 13.93 23.31 7.93
C ARG A 286 14.42 22.78 6.60
N VAL A 287 13.52 22.24 5.78
CA VAL A 287 13.76 21.76 4.42
C VAL A 287 12.80 22.45 3.44
N VAL A 288 13.04 22.33 2.13
CA VAL A 288 12.20 22.97 1.14
C VAL A 288 10.84 22.28 1.01
N GLY A 289 10.84 20.96 0.94
CA GLY A 289 9.63 20.15 0.93
C GLY A 289 9.92 18.74 1.46
N TYR A 290 8.92 18.13 2.10
CA TYR A 290 9.04 16.79 2.67
C TYR A 290 7.70 16.05 2.68
N SER A 291 7.78 14.72 2.71
CA SER A 291 6.66 13.81 2.98
C SER A 291 7.13 12.66 3.85
N CYS A 292 6.40 12.36 4.93
CA CYS A 292 6.66 11.28 5.87
C CYS A 292 5.43 10.40 6.02
N LEU A 293 5.61 9.09 5.85
CA LEU A 293 4.58 8.07 6.02
C LEU A 293 5.09 7.05 7.03
N VAL A 294 4.33 6.80 8.07
CA VAL A 294 4.72 5.91 9.18
C VAL A 294 3.54 5.03 9.55
N GLY A 295 3.69 3.73 9.41
CA GLY A 295 2.68 2.76 9.82
C GLY A 295 1.28 3.08 9.32
N GLU A 296 0.34 3.11 10.23
CA GLU A 296 -1.06 3.46 9.95
C GLU A 296 -1.38 4.95 10.19
N MET A 297 -0.36 5.74 10.52
CA MET A 297 -0.54 7.16 10.80
C MET A 297 -0.88 7.94 9.52
N ARG A 298 -1.63 9.03 9.71
CA ARG A 298 -1.85 10.00 8.64
C ARG A 298 -0.51 10.52 8.11
N PRO A 299 -0.30 10.59 6.78
CA PRO A 299 0.88 11.21 6.21
C PRO A 299 1.07 12.64 6.71
N LEU A 300 2.28 12.95 7.16
CA LEU A 300 2.67 14.32 7.45
C LEU A 300 3.57 14.82 6.31
N TYR A 301 3.28 15.99 5.80
CA TYR A 301 4.02 16.60 4.70
C TYR A 301 3.92 18.11 4.74
N GLY A 302 4.82 18.78 4.05
CA GLY A 302 4.81 20.24 4.00
C GLY A 302 5.89 20.82 3.11
N GLY A 303 5.86 22.13 2.97
CA GLY A 303 6.77 22.87 2.10
C GLY A 303 6.42 22.76 0.61
N LEU A 304 7.41 22.92 -0.25
CA LEU A 304 7.23 23.09 -1.69
C LEU A 304 7.95 22.00 -2.49
N ALA A 305 7.25 21.38 -3.42
CA ALA A 305 7.82 20.55 -4.48
C ALA A 305 8.46 21.40 -5.59
N ARG A 306 7.92 22.61 -5.82
CA ARG A 306 8.46 23.64 -6.71
C ARG A 306 8.33 25.01 -6.05
N THR A 307 9.43 25.75 -5.99
CA THR A 307 9.42 27.14 -5.47
C THR A 307 9.03 28.14 -6.54
N SER A 308 8.85 29.41 -6.16
CA SER A 308 8.61 30.50 -7.11
C SER A 308 9.75 30.74 -8.11
N ALA A 309 10.94 30.22 -7.84
CA ALA A 309 12.06 30.24 -8.80
C ALA A 309 11.82 29.33 -10.04
N ASN A 310 10.88 28.39 -9.93
CA ASN A 310 10.48 27.49 -11.02
C ASN A 310 8.94 27.45 -11.14
N PRO A 311 8.29 28.49 -11.65
CA PRO A 311 6.83 28.54 -11.73
C PRO A 311 6.24 27.44 -12.62
N PRO A 312 5.00 26.99 -12.37
CA PRO A 312 4.18 27.39 -11.23
C PRO A 312 4.70 26.80 -9.93
N THR A 313 4.48 27.51 -8.81
CA THR A 313 4.74 27.00 -7.46
C THR A 313 3.85 25.78 -7.20
N LEU A 314 4.42 24.74 -6.59
CA LEU A 314 3.72 23.49 -6.29
C LEU A 314 4.00 23.09 -4.83
N SER A 315 2.95 22.87 -4.05
CA SER A 315 3.07 22.34 -2.70
C SER A 315 3.54 20.88 -2.72
N MET A 316 4.38 20.49 -1.76
CA MET A 316 4.76 19.08 -1.59
C MET A 316 3.58 18.27 -1.08
N THR A 317 3.37 17.10 -1.67
CA THR A 317 2.37 16.12 -1.23
C THR A 317 2.92 14.70 -1.37
N PRO A 318 2.37 13.72 -0.62
CA PRO A 318 2.84 12.33 -0.68
C PRO A 318 2.67 11.65 -2.05
N GLY A 319 1.74 12.13 -2.88
CA GLY A 319 1.45 11.57 -4.20
C GLY A 319 2.32 12.12 -5.34
N LEU A 320 3.22 13.06 -5.09
CA LEU A 320 4.08 13.60 -6.13
C LEU A 320 5.29 12.69 -6.37
N ALA A 321 5.41 12.18 -7.60
CA ALA A 321 6.52 11.32 -8.00
C ALA A 321 7.82 12.12 -8.18
N THR A 322 8.92 11.52 -7.69
CA THR A 322 10.27 12.04 -7.85
C THR A 322 11.25 10.87 -8.04
N ASN A 323 12.49 11.16 -8.43
CA ASN A 323 13.53 10.15 -8.45
C ASN A 323 13.82 9.66 -7.01
N ILE A 324 13.59 8.37 -6.76
CA ILE A 324 13.75 7.78 -5.43
C ILE A 324 15.18 7.29 -5.13
N ALA A 325 16.11 7.61 -6.01
CA ALA A 325 17.51 7.24 -5.86
C ALA A 325 17.68 5.74 -5.55
N SER A 326 18.55 5.42 -4.62
CA SER A 326 18.92 4.04 -4.26
C SER A 326 17.82 3.23 -3.57
N VAL A 327 16.69 3.81 -3.18
CA VAL A 327 15.51 3.04 -2.76
C VAL A 327 15.01 2.14 -3.89
N SER A 328 15.32 2.46 -5.15
CA SER A 328 15.11 1.61 -6.33
C SER A 328 15.71 0.20 -6.20
N LYS A 329 16.78 0.04 -5.42
CA LYS A 329 17.43 -1.27 -5.20
C LYS A 329 16.53 -2.26 -4.49
N THR A 330 15.77 -1.80 -3.52
CA THR A 330 14.77 -2.63 -2.83
C THR A 330 13.71 -3.14 -3.80
N MET A 331 13.27 -2.28 -4.75
CA MET A 331 12.32 -2.68 -5.79
C MET A 331 12.92 -3.75 -6.72
N THR A 332 14.19 -3.58 -7.12
CA THR A 332 14.91 -4.56 -7.94
C THR A 332 15.08 -5.90 -7.21
N ALA A 333 15.40 -5.87 -5.91
CA ALA A 333 15.54 -7.09 -5.11
C ALA A 333 14.24 -7.91 -5.06
N ILE A 334 13.08 -7.26 -4.94
CA ILE A 334 11.78 -7.93 -5.02
C ILE A 334 11.63 -8.68 -6.34
N ALA A 335 11.93 -8.02 -7.46
CA ALA A 335 11.82 -8.64 -8.79
C ALA A 335 12.78 -9.83 -8.97
N ILE A 336 14.01 -9.73 -8.47
CA ILE A 336 14.98 -10.83 -8.52
C ILE A 336 14.46 -12.03 -7.71
N LEU A 337 13.96 -11.82 -6.50
CA LEU A 337 13.40 -12.88 -5.67
C LEU A 337 12.22 -13.57 -6.36
N GLN A 338 11.31 -12.81 -6.96
CA GLN A 338 10.18 -13.37 -7.73
C GLN A 338 10.67 -14.25 -8.91
N LEU A 339 11.69 -13.79 -9.64
CA LEU A 339 12.23 -14.52 -10.78
C LEU A 339 12.96 -15.79 -10.35
N LEU A 340 13.77 -15.72 -9.30
CA LEU A 340 14.44 -16.91 -8.76
C LEU A 340 13.43 -17.94 -8.28
N ALA A 341 12.42 -17.53 -7.52
CA ALA A 341 11.38 -18.44 -7.03
C ALA A 341 10.57 -19.08 -8.16
N LYS A 342 10.25 -18.32 -9.21
CA LYS A 342 9.54 -18.83 -10.40
C LYS A 342 10.29 -20.00 -11.06
N ASP A 343 11.60 -19.93 -11.10
CA ASP A 343 12.46 -20.94 -11.72
C ASP A 343 12.95 -22.02 -10.72
N GLY A 344 12.45 -21.98 -9.46
CA GLY A 344 12.84 -22.92 -8.40
C GLY A 344 14.29 -22.74 -7.92
N LEU A 345 14.83 -21.54 -8.10
CA LEU A 345 16.19 -21.16 -7.69
C LEU A 345 16.18 -20.48 -6.31
N THR A 346 17.35 -20.50 -5.64
CA THR A 346 17.58 -19.76 -4.41
C THR A 346 18.51 -18.57 -4.66
N ILE A 347 18.64 -17.68 -3.69
CA ILE A 347 19.57 -16.56 -3.75
C ILE A 347 21.05 -16.98 -3.89
N ASP A 348 21.38 -18.22 -3.52
CA ASP A 348 22.72 -18.81 -3.67
C ASP A 348 23.00 -19.33 -5.09
N ALA A 349 22.04 -19.22 -6.02
CA ALA A 349 22.28 -19.56 -7.41
C ALA A 349 23.36 -18.66 -8.01
N GLY A 350 24.26 -19.26 -8.79
CA GLY A 350 25.36 -18.54 -9.45
C GLY A 350 24.85 -17.62 -10.56
N ILE A 351 25.46 -16.45 -10.72
CA ILE A 351 25.08 -15.47 -11.75
C ILE A 351 25.64 -15.82 -13.14
N SER A 352 26.70 -16.60 -13.21
CA SER A 352 27.46 -16.93 -14.43
C SER A 352 26.58 -17.42 -15.61
N PRO A 353 25.59 -18.31 -15.40
CA PRO A 353 24.72 -18.79 -16.49
C PRO A 353 23.81 -17.71 -17.09
N TYR A 354 23.58 -16.60 -16.39
CA TYR A 354 22.67 -15.53 -16.78
C TYR A 354 23.37 -14.34 -17.42
N ILE A 355 24.73 -14.34 -17.42
CA ILE A 355 25.55 -13.36 -18.12
C ILE A 355 25.46 -13.60 -19.63
N TYR A 356 25.47 -12.55 -20.42
CA TYR A 356 25.45 -12.67 -21.88
C TYR A 356 26.57 -13.58 -22.37
N PRO A 357 26.30 -14.55 -23.26
CA PRO A 357 27.28 -15.53 -23.73
C PRO A 357 28.50 -14.92 -24.43
N ASP A 358 28.36 -13.72 -25.00
CA ASP A 358 29.44 -13.00 -25.66
C ASP A 358 30.23 -12.07 -24.73
N TRP A 359 29.83 -11.96 -23.45
CA TRP A 359 30.63 -11.28 -22.45
C TRP A 359 31.71 -12.21 -21.90
N ARG A 360 32.95 -11.75 -21.97
CA ARG A 360 34.03 -12.47 -21.30
C ARG A 360 33.80 -12.46 -19.79
N GLN A 361 33.79 -13.63 -19.18
CA GLN A 361 33.78 -13.76 -17.72
C GLN A 361 35.21 -13.84 -17.18
N GLY A 362 35.55 -12.93 -16.30
CA GLY A 362 36.85 -12.86 -15.65
C GLY A 362 36.93 -13.77 -14.42
N LEU A 363 37.99 -13.58 -13.64
CA LEU A 363 38.30 -14.40 -12.45
C LEU A 363 37.14 -14.38 -11.45
N ASN A 364 36.77 -15.56 -10.92
CA ASN A 364 35.76 -15.79 -9.87
C ASN A 364 34.30 -15.37 -10.20
N ILE A 365 33.99 -15.06 -11.44
CA ILE A 365 32.59 -14.74 -11.83
C ILE A 365 31.69 -15.97 -11.62
N ASP A 366 32.21 -17.16 -11.84
CA ASP A 366 31.54 -18.44 -11.64
C ASP A 366 31.26 -18.78 -10.16
N HIS A 367 31.89 -18.07 -9.23
CA HIS A 367 31.67 -18.19 -7.79
C HIS A 367 30.66 -17.16 -7.24
N LEU A 368 30.31 -16.13 -8.01
CA LEU A 368 29.36 -15.10 -7.57
C LEU A 368 27.93 -15.60 -7.65
N THR A 369 27.14 -15.25 -6.63
CA THR A 369 25.74 -15.59 -6.49
C THR A 369 24.84 -14.35 -6.61
N PHE A 370 23.53 -14.55 -6.78
CA PHE A 370 22.58 -13.44 -6.68
C PHE A 370 22.62 -12.80 -5.31
N LYS A 371 22.84 -13.57 -4.23
CA LYS A 371 23.01 -13.04 -2.87
C LYS A 371 24.17 -12.04 -2.81
N ASP A 372 25.31 -12.34 -3.42
CA ASP A 372 26.45 -11.44 -3.41
C ASP A 372 26.18 -10.08 -4.05
N LEU A 373 25.37 -10.06 -5.12
CA LEU A 373 24.95 -8.80 -5.73
C LEU A 373 23.94 -8.06 -4.87
N LEU A 374 22.93 -8.77 -4.33
CA LEU A 374 21.85 -8.20 -3.53
C LEU A 374 22.31 -7.63 -2.18
N THR A 375 23.43 -8.14 -1.63
CA THR A 375 24.03 -7.74 -0.35
C THR A 375 25.30 -6.90 -0.49
N HIS A 376 25.72 -6.58 -1.72
CA HIS A 376 26.96 -5.85 -1.99
C HIS A 376 28.23 -6.58 -1.51
N THR A 377 28.26 -7.92 -1.53
CA THR A 377 29.39 -8.75 -1.13
C THR A 377 30.14 -9.38 -2.30
N SER A 378 29.79 -9.01 -3.55
CA SER A 378 30.41 -9.55 -4.77
C SER A 378 31.88 -9.16 -4.98
N GLY A 379 32.40 -8.19 -4.21
CA GLY A 379 33.71 -7.57 -4.42
C GLY A 379 33.74 -6.50 -5.53
N PHE A 380 32.66 -6.34 -6.29
CA PHE A 380 32.57 -5.31 -7.34
C PHE A 380 32.55 -3.88 -6.79
N GLY A 381 31.97 -3.65 -5.59
CA GLY A 381 31.92 -2.34 -4.96
C GLY A 381 33.30 -1.69 -4.75
N GLN A 382 34.35 -2.50 -4.67
CA GLN A 382 35.74 -2.03 -4.52
C GLN A 382 36.42 -1.77 -5.88
N SER A 383 35.78 -2.11 -6.99
CA SER A 383 36.36 -1.87 -8.32
C SER A 383 36.19 -0.40 -8.73
N PRO A 384 37.24 0.26 -9.26
CA PRO A 384 37.13 1.60 -9.83
C PRO A 384 36.08 1.69 -10.96
N LEU A 385 35.79 0.58 -11.64
CA LEU A 385 34.77 0.52 -12.69
C LEU A 385 33.35 0.68 -12.14
N CYS A 386 33.11 0.27 -10.91
CA CYS A 386 31.83 0.45 -10.23
C CYS A 386 31.52 1.94 -9.96
N SER A 387 32.55 2.76 -9.81
CA SER A 387 32.46 4.21 -9.59
C SER A 387 32.54 5.03 -10.89
N ALA A 388 33.06 4.45 -11.97
CA ALA A 388 33.30 5.14 -13.24
C ALA A 388 32.06 5.31 -14.13
N GLY A 389 30.93 4.74 -13.72
CA GLY A 389 29.65 4.77 -14.45
C GLY A 389 29.02 3.39 -14.54
N LEU A 390 27.70 3.39 -14.81
CA LEU A 390 26.89 2.18 -14.85
C LEU A 390 26.44 1.81 -16.28
N THR A 391 27.21 2.27 -17.26
CA THR A 391 26.90 1.99 -18.67
C THR A 391 27.09 0.49 -18.96
N TYR A 392 26.39 0.00 -19.97
CA TYR A 392 26.49 -1.38 -20.44
C TYR A 392 27.98 -1.81 -20.66
N ALA A 393 28.77 -0.96 -21.33
CA ALA A 393 30.18 -1.24 -21.58
C ALA A 393 31.03 -1.25 -20.29
N ALA A 394 30.67 -0.47 -19.27
CA ALA A 394 31.37 -0.49 -17.98
C ALA A 394 31.03 -1.79 -17.21
N LEU A 395 29.80 -2.27 -17.29
CA LEU A 395 29.39 -3.53 -16.68
C LEU A 395 30.02 -4.73 -17.39
N GLU A 396 30.08 -4.75 -18.71
CA GLU A 396 30.79 -5.77 -19.48
C GLU A 396 32.27 -5.83 -19.07
N LYS A 397 32.93 -4.68 -18.96
CA LYS A 397 34.32 -4.57 -18.49
C LYS A 397 34.50 -5.05 -17.05
N LEU A 398 33.54 -4.73 -16.18
CA LEU A 398 33.53 -5.16 -14.78
C LEU A 398 33.50 -6.69 -14.69
N VAL A 399 32.60 -7.33 -15.44
CA VAL A 399 32.49 -8.78 -15.54
C VAL A 399 33.75 -9.39 -16.17
N ALA A 400 34.29 -8.77 -17.21
CA ALA A 400 35.52 -9.26 -17.87
C ALA A 400 36.78 -9.18 -16.99
N ASN A 401 36.83 -8.24 -16.05
CA ASN A 401 37.91 -8.14 -15.07
C ASN A 401 37.76 -9.14 -13.91
N GLY A 402 36.52 -9.54 -13.62
CA GLY A 402 36.21 -10.45 -12.52
C GLY A 402 36.28 -9.80 -11.13
N ALA A 403 36.19 -10.60 -10.10
CA ALA A 403 36.25 -10.19 -8.70
C ALA A 403 37.43 -10.84 -7.96
N SER A 404 38.08 -10.08 -7.07
CA SER A 404 39.17 -10.63 -6.24
C SER A 404 38.58 -11.51 -5.13
N THR A 405 39.18 -12.69 -4.91
CA THR A 405 38.82 -13.58 -3.80
C THR A 405 38.87 -12.91 -2.44
N SER A 406 39.78 -11.96 -2.26
CA SER A 406 39.89 -11.19 -0.99
C SER A 406 38.74 -10.23 -0.76
N ASN A 407 37.98 -9.90 -1.81
CA ASN A 407 36.90 -8.91 -1.78
C ASN A 407 35.50 -9.57 -1.77
N ILE A 408 35.41 -10.80 -2.25
CA ILE A 408 34.17 -11.58 -2.23
C ILE A 408 33.80 -11.89 -0.77
N GLY A 409 32.54 -11.69 -0.41
CA GLY A 409 32.05 -11.83 0.96
C GLY A 409 32.25 -10.58 1.84
N ALA A 410 33.13 -9.64 1.44
CA ALA A 410 33.33 -8.39 2.18
C ALA A 410 32.31 -7.32 1.74
N PRO A 411 31.46 -6.78 2.65
CA PRO A 411 30.47 -5.76 2.30
C PRO A 411 31.13 -4.49 1.75
N SER A 412 30.75 -4.11 0.54
CA SER A 412 31.21 -2.88 -0.12
C SER A 412 30.14 -2.36 -1.06
N TYR A 413 29.47 -1.29 -0.66
CA TYR A 413 28.39 -0.70 -1.44
C TYR A 413 28.85 -0.35 -2.86
N GLY A 414 28.11 -0.81 -3.87
CA GLY A 414 28.39 -0.52 -5.26
C GLY A 414 27.11 -0.53 -6.12
N ASN A 415 26.83 0.57 -6.80
CA ASN A 415 25.69 0.67 -7.71
C ASN A 415 25.77 -0.36 -8.84
N CYS A 416 26.98 -0.74 -9.25
CA CYS A 416 27.23 -1.73 -10.30
C CYS A 416 26.60 -3.10 -10.01
N ASN A 417 26.44 -3.52 -8.74
CA ASN A 417 25.77 -4.75 -8.38
C ASN A 417 24.33 -4.79 -8.90
N PHE A 418 23.56 -3.74 -8.64
CA PHE A 418 22.17 -3.63 -9.04
C PHE A 418 22.00 -3.24 -10.51
N ALA A 419 22.94 -2.50 -11.07
CA ALA A 419 22.99 -2.29 -12.51
C ALA A 419 23.22 -3.60 -13.27
N LEU A 420 24.08 -4.47 -12.74
CA LEU A 420 24.30 -5.82 -13.30
C LEU A 420 23.06 -6.70 -13.13
N LEU A 421 22.41 -6.72 -11.96
CA LEU A 421 21.17 -7.45 -11.75
C LEU A 421 20.11 -7.11 -12.83
N ARG A 422 19.98 -5.82 -13.20
CA ARG A 422 19.11 -5.40 -14.28
C ARG A 422 19.48 -6.07 -15.63
N GLU A 423 20.78 -6.19 -15.94
CA GLU A 423 21.26 -6.85 -17.16
C GLU A 423 21.04 -8.37 -17.14
N LEU A 424 21.00 -9.00 -15.96
CA LEU A 424 20.75 -10.44 -15.83
C LEU A 424 19.24 -10.79 -15.91
N MET A 425 18.36 -9.83 -15.65
CA MET A 425 16.92 -10.07 -15.62
C MET A 425 16.32 -10.61 -16.92
N PRO A 426 16.75 -10.19 -18.14
CA PRO A 426 16.25 -10.81 -19.35
C PRO A 426 16.47 -12.33 -19.39
N ALA A 427 17.67 -12.79 -19.01
CA ALA A 427 17.99 -14.22 -18.99
C ALA A 427 17.15 -14.97 -17.92
N LEU A 428 16.95 -14.40 -16.74
CA LEU A 428 16.02 -14.94 -15.73
C LEU A 428 14.56 -14.99 -16.19
N GLN A 429 14.17 -14.12 -17.13
CA GLN A 429 12.84 -14.15 -17.76
C GLN A 429 12.77 -15.16 -18.92
N GLY A 430 13.85 -15.90 -19.20
CA GLY A 430 13.96 -16.80 -20.34
C GLY A 430 14.08 -16.06 -21.69
N GLN A 431 14.47 -14.77 -21.67
CA GLN A 431 14.61 -13.92 -22.87
C GLN A 431 16.07 -13.85 -23.29
N SER A 432 16.33 -14.14 -24.58
CA SER A 432 17.66 -13.93 -25.16
C SER A 432 17.71 -12.59 -25.90
N LEU A 433 18.70 -11.78 -25.56
CA LEU A 433 18.97 -10.51 -26.26
C LEU A 433 20.13 -10.63 -27.28
N MET A 434 20.55 -11.84 -27.62
CA MET A 434 21.64 -12.08 -28.56
C MET A 434 21.33 -11.64 -29.99
N ASN A 435 20.07 -11.40 -30.32
CA ASN A 435 19.64 -10.84 -31.61
C ASN A 435 19.97 -9.33 -31.76
N TYR A 436 20.31 -8.67 -30.67
CA TYR A 436 20.74 -7.27 -30.66
C TYR A 436 22.26 -7.18 -30.60
N PRO A 437 22.89 -6.25 -31.32
CA PRO A 437 24.32 -6.04 -31.24
C PRO A 437 24.78 -5.79 -29.80
N ASN A 438 25.95 -6.28 -29.46
CA ASN A 438 26.58 -5.98 -28.18
C ASN A 438 26.82 -4.46 -28.05
N GLY A 439 26.21 -3.82 -27.06
CA GLY A 439 26.33 -2.38 -26.85
C GLY A 439 25.01 -1.66 -26.56
N PRO A 440 24.85 -0.40 -27.01
CA PRO A 440 23.72 0.46 -26.60
C PRO A 440 22.33 -0.08 -26.94
N GLU A 441 22.16 -0.76 -28.08
CA GLU A 441 20.87 -1.32 -28.48
C GLU A 441 20.44 -2.44 -27.51
N ARG A 442 21.37 -3.34 -27.17
CA ARG A 442 21.10 -4.42 -26.19
C ARG A 442 20.80 -3.85 -24.81
N ALA A 443 21.54 -2.82 -24.38
CA ALA A 443 21.29 -2.10 -23.13
C ALA A 443 19.88 -1.50 -23.07
N GLN A 444 19.42 -0.94 -24.19
CA GLN A 444 18.07 -0.37 -24.30
C GLN A 444 16.99 -1.47 -24.19
N GLN A 445 17.18 -2.61 -24.90
CA GLN A 445 16.24 -3.72 -24.82
C GLN A 445 16.20 -4.35 -23.42
N SER A 446 17.35 -4.53 -22.78
CA SER A 446 17.44 -4.98 -21.39
C SER A 446 16.66 -4.03 -20.46
N SER A 447 16.84 -2.72 -20.62
CA SER A 447 16.11 -1.72 -19.84
C SER A 447 14.59 -1.80 -20.06
N MET A 448 14.14 -1.96 -21.31
CA MET A 448 12.71 -2.10 -21.63
C MET A 448 12.09 -3.34 -20.97
N LEU A 449 12.77 -4.49 -21.04
CA LEU A 449 12.31 -5.73 -20.39
C LEU A 449 12.27 -5.58 -18.88
N TYR A 450 13.30 -4.96 -18.28
CA TYR A 450 13.33 -4.66 -16.86
C TYR A 450 12.14 -3.78 -16.44
N VAL A 451 11.94 -2.63 -17.10
CA VAL A 451 10.84 -1.69 -16.80
C VAL A 451 9.47 -2.36 -16.97
N SER A 452 9.30 -3.17 -18.02
CA SER A 452 8.08 -3.92 -18.27
C SER A 452 7.78 -4.91 -17.14
N TYR A 453 8.80 -5.70 -16.72
CA TYR A 453 8.67 -6.65 -15.63
C TYR A 453 8.29 -5.96 -14.31
N MET A 454 9.00 -4.88 -13.97
CA MET A 454 8.77 -4.12 -12.74
C MET A 454 7.36 -3.57 -12.68
N ASN A 455 6.87 -3.00 -13.77
CA ASN A 455 5.50 -2.49 -13.81
C ASN A 455 4.46 -3.61 -13.62
N ALA A 456 4.63 -4.74 -14.33
CA ALA A 456 3.65 -5.82 -14.29
C ALA A 456 3.65 -6.61 -12.96
N ASN A 457 4.83 -6.80 -12.34
CA ASN A 457 4.98 -7.77 -11.24
C ASN A 457 5.32 -7.12 -9.89
N VAL A 458 5.80 -5.87 -9.88
CA VAL A 458 6.13 -5.16 -8.63
C VAL A 458 5.17 -4.01 -8.38
N PHE A 459 4.89 -3.18 -9.36
CA PHE A 459 4.13 -1.94 -9.16
C PHE A 459 2.62 -2.13 -9.30
N GLN A 460 2.14 -2.72 -10.39
CA GLN A 460 0.70 -2.95 -10.58
C GLN A 460 0.05 -3.82 -9.51
N PRO A 461 0.70 -4.89 -8.97
CA PRO A 461 0.10 -5.68 -7.89
C PRO A 461 -0.19 -4.90 -6.61
N VAL A 462 0.52 -3.80 -6.37
CA VAL A 462 0.29 -2.88 -5.25
C VAL A 462 -0.41 -1.59 -5.68
N GLY A 463 -0.97 -1.57 -6.93
CA GLY A 463 -1.82 -0.52 -7.50
C GLY A 463 -1.10 0.74 -7.93
N ILE A 464 0.21 0.70 -8.09
CA ILE A 464 0.96 1.81 -8.68
C ILE A 464 0.72 1.79 -10.18
N ALA A 465 0.37 2.95 -10.74
CA ALA A 465 0.28 3.14 -12.19
C ALA A 465 1.64 2.89 -12.87
N VAL A 466 1.62 2.75 -14.19
CA VAL A 466 2.86 2.56 -14.96
C VAL A 466 3.87 3.65 -14.62
N SER A 467 5.02 3.24 -14.11
CA SER A 467 6.13 4.11 -13.73
C SER A 467 7.33 3.91 -14.66
N GLN A 468 8.23 4.88 -14.65
CA GLN A 468 9.46 4.90 -15.44
C GLN A 468 10.64 5.37 -14.57
N CYS A 469 11.85 5.17 -15.05
CA CYS A 469 13.06 5.69 -14.42
C CYS A 469 13.39 7.10 -14.90
N LYS A 470 12.35 7.89 -15.03
CA LYS A 470 12.37 9.28 -15.45
C LYS A 470 11.26 10.02 -14.73
N PRO A 471 11.58 10.99 -13.88
CA PRO A 471 10.56 11.79 -13.21
C PRO A 471 9.64 12.49 -14.23
N PRO A 472 8.35 12.70 -13.87
CA PRO A 472 7.44 13.49 -14.70
C PRO A 472 8.05 14.84 -15.04
N ALA A 473 7.86 15.29 -16.26
CA ALA A 473 8.31 16.62 -16.69
C ALA A 473 7.19 17.67 -16.50
N GLY A 474 7.56 18.96 -16.56
CA GLY A 474 6.61 20.06 -16.55
C GLY A 474 6.17 20.52 -15.17
N ALA A 475 4.93 21.02 -15.07
CA ALA A 475 4.42 21.72 -13.89
C ALA A 475 4.32 20.84 -12.64
N ASN A 476 4.14 19.53 -12.80
CA ASN A 476 3.99 18.57 -11.70
C ASN A 476 5.32 17.91 -11.28
N GLN A 477 6.43 18.31 -11.88
CA GLN A 477 7.74 17.77 -11.53
C GLN A 477 8.18 18.26 -10.15
N VAL A 478 8.57 17.35 -9.27
CA VAL A 478 9.30 17.68 -8.05
C VAL A 478 10.73 18.06 -8.44
N LEU A 479 11.18 19.21 -7.99
CA LEU A 479 12.56 19.67 -8.17
C LEU A 479 13.30 19.67 -6.84
N SER A 480 14.59 19.44 -6.88
CA SER A 480 15.48 19.54 -5.73
C SER A 480 16.11 20.91 -5.63
N TYR A 481 16.27 21.41 -4.42
CA TYR A 481 16.75 22.77 -4.15
C TYR A 481 17.88 22.74 -3.11
N PRO A 482 18.67 23.83 -3.02
CA PRO A 482 19.48 24.07 -1.83
C PRO A 482 18.59 24.41 -0.64
N SER A 483 19.10 24.33 0.59
CA SER A 483 18.36 24.79 1.78
C SER A 483 19.14 25.90 2.49
N PRO A 484 18.59 27.12 2.61
CA PRO A 484 17.31 27.59 2.05
C PRO A 484 17.33 27.72 0.52
N ALA A 485 16.18 27.52 -0.12
CA ALA A 485 16.08 27.57 -1.58
C ALA A 485 16.39 28.98 -2.15
N GLY A 486 15.93 30.02 -1.46
CA GLY A 486 16.05 31.39 -1.92
C GLY A 486 15.43 31.57 -3.32
N SER A 487 16.14 32.30 -4.20
CA SER A 487 15.77 32.52 -5.60
C SER A 487 16.45 31.53 -6.56
N LYS A 488 17.14 30.50 -6.04
CA LYS A 488 17.85 29.51 -6.88
C LYS A 488 16.86 28.58 -7.57
N SER A 489 17.11 28.32 -8.84
CA SER A 489 16.35 27.31 -9.59
C SER A 489 16.65 25.91 -9.07
N GLY A 490 15.61 25.09 -9.01
CA GLY A 490 15.72 23.69 -8.65
C GLY A 490 16.22 22.83 -9.80
N VAL A 491 16.70 21.65 -9.47
CA VAL A 491 17.23 20.64 -10.39
C VAL A 491 16.29 19.45 -10.47
N GLY A 492 16.02 18.99 -11.70
CA GLY A 492 15.43 17.69 -11.98
C GLY A 492 16.53 16.66 -12.27
N TRP A 493 16.36 15.43 -11.81
CA TRP A 493 17.41 14.40 -11.87
C TRP A 493 17.48 13.61 -13.18
N GLY A 494 16.73 14.03 -14.20
CA GLY A 494 16.88 13.51 -15.56
C GLY A 494 16.36 12.09 -15.79
N ASP A 495 16.86 11.47 -16.87
CA ASP A 495 16.49 10.14 -17.32
C ASP A 495 17.52 9.10 -16.88
N TRP A 496 17.09 8.13 -16.10
CA TRP A 496 17.90 7.05 -15.53
C TRP A 496 17.54 5.68 -16.10
N SER A 497 16.86 5.62 -17.24
CA SER A 497 16.35 4.38 -17.82
C SER A 497 17.41 3.29 -17.98
N LEU A 498 18.65 3.65 -18.27
CA LEU A 498 19.77 2.70 -18.42
C LEU A 498 20.44 2.33 -17.08
N GLU A 499 20.09 3.00 -15.99
CA GLU A 499 20.65 2.76 -14.63
C GLU A 499 19.60 2.30 -13.63
N CYS A 500 18.39 2.09 -14.10
CA CYS A 500 17.15 1.88 -13.37
C CYS A 500 17.21 0.82 -12.25
N GLY A 501 17.98 -0.24 -12.43
CA GLY A 501 18.15 -1.29 -11.43
C GLY A 501 18.83 -0.81 -10.15
N SER A 502 19.73 0.15 -10.25
CA SER A 502 20.51 0.69 -9.12
C SER A 502 19.94 1.98 -8.55
N GLY A 503 19.14 2.71 -9.32
CA GLY A 503 18.56 4.00 -8.94
C GLY A 503 17.65 4.53 -10.01
N GLY A 504 16.90 5.60 -9.73
CA GLY A 504 16.23 6.36 -10.77
C GLY A 504 14.76 6.11 -10.97
N TRP A 505 14.12 5.14 -10.30
CA TRP A 505 12.67 5.00 -10.36
C TRP A 505 11.99 6.31 -9.94
N ALA A 506 10.98 6.70 -10.71
CA ALA A 506 10.16 7.87 -10.40
C ALA A 506 8.89 7.41 -9.68
N LEU A 507 8.93 7.44 -8.36
CA LEU A 507 7.82 7.06 -7.47
C LEU A 507 7.52 8.18 -6.48
N SER A 508 6.28 8.25 -6.02
CA SER A 508 5.87 9.11 -4.93
C SER A 508 6.16 8.45 -3.56
N ALA A 509 6.11 9.22 -2.49
CA ALA A 509 6.20 8.66 -1.14
C ALA A 509 5.09 7.64 -0.87
N SER A 510 3.88 7.87 -1.40
CA SER A 510 2.76 6.94 -1.32
C SER A 510 3.03 5.64 -2.09
N ASP A 511 3.66 5.71 -3.25
CA ASP A 511 4.02 4.52 -4.04
C ASP A 511 5.08 3.67 -3.32
N ILE A 512 6.15 4.30 -2.83
CA ILE A 512 7.16 3.61 -2.03
C ILE A 512 6.50 2.94 -0.83
N PHE A 513 5.61 3.65 -0.14
CA PHE A 513 4.90 3.12 1.02
C PHE A 513 4.02 1.93 0.65
N ALA A 514 3.34 1.95 -0.49
CA ALA A 514 2.53 0.82 -0.96
C ALA A 514 3.38 -0.44 -1.14
N VAL A 515 4.58 -0.32 -1.74
CA VAL A 515 5.51 -1.45 -1.88
C VAL A 515 6.00 -1.94 -0.52
N VAL A 516 6.49 -1.05 0.35
CA VAL A 516 7.03 -1.44 1.67
C VAL A 516 5.93 -2.02 2.56
N ASN A 517 4.73 -1.45 2.54
CA ASN A 517 3.56 -1.97 3.25
C ASN A 517 3.17 -3.38 2.77
N SER A 518 3.26 -3.64 1.47
CA SER A 518 3.02 -4.99 0.92
C SER A 518 4.03 -6.02 1.45
N LEU A 519 5.30 -5.63 1.62
CA LEU A 519 6.31 -6.54 2.18
C LEU A 519 6.02 -6.93 3.65
N VAL A 520 5.32 -6.12 4.42
CA VAL A 520 5.00 -6.41 5.82
C VAL A 520 3.60 -6.97 6.01
N ASN A 521 2.65 -6.51 5.23
CA ASN A 521 1.23 -6.72 5.48
C ASN A 521 0.52 -7.62 4.46
N GLU A 522 1.13 -7.91 3.31
CA GLU A 522 0.50 -8.64 2.21
C GLU A 522 1.45 -9.68 1.62
N THR A 523 0.93 -10.56 0.78
CA THR A 523 1.71 -11.54 0.02
C THR A 523 1.60 -11.32 -1.49
N SER A 524 1.20 -10.12 -1.89
CA SER A 524 1.01 -9.75 -3.30
C SER A 524 2.32 -9.69 -4.09
N LEU A 525 3.44 -9.35 -3.43
CA LEU A 525 4.76 -9.24 -4.06
C LEU A 525 5.63 -10.46 -3.78
N LEU A 526 5.73 -10.88 -2.53
CA LEU A 526 6.57 -11.97 -2.06
C LEU A 526 5.80 -12.86 -1.09
N THR A 527 6.07 -14.15 -1.10
CA THR A 527 5.58 -15.07 -0.07
C THR A 527 6.20 -14.74 1.29
N ASN A 528 5.61 -15.25 2.37
CA ASN A 528 6.17 -15.07 3.72
C ASN A 528 7.57 -15.70 3.89
N ALA A 529 7.91 -16.71 3.10
CA ALA A 529 9.26 -17.30 3.12
C ALA A 529 10.28 -16.34 2.48
N GLU A 530 9.98 -15.83 1.28
CA GLU A 530 10.84 -14.88 0.57
C GLU A 530 11.01 -13.57 1.33
N LYS A 531 9.97 -13.07 1.99
CA LYS A 531 10.08 -11.87 2.84
C LYS A 531 11.00 -12.09 4.03
N ARG A 532 10.89 -13.26 4.71
CA ARG A 532 11.82 -13.60 5.80
C ARG A 532 13.25 -13.66 5.32
N GLU A 533 13.51 -14.28 4.16
CA GLU A 533 14.84 -14.32 3.53
C GLU A 533 15.31 -12.92 3.17
N MET A 534 14.48 -12.11 2.53
CA MET A 534 14.78 -10.72 2.15
C MET A 534 15.21 -9.87 3.36
N PHE A 535 14.52 -10.01 4.49
CA PHE A 535 14.81 -9.23 5.70
C PHE A 535 16.00 -9.80 6.48
N ALA A 536 16.09 -11.13 6.63
CA ALA A 536 17.18 -11.78 7.38
C ALA A 536 18.54 -11.58 6.73
N ASP A 537 18.61 -11.65 5.40
CA ASP A 537 19.83 -11.48 4.62
C ASP A 537 20.03 -10.04 4.10
N CYS A 538 19.16 -9.08 4.47
CA CYS A 538 19.24 -7.68 4.04
C CYS A 538 19.26 -7.50 2.51
N LEU A 539 18.53 -8.32 1.76
CA LEU A 539 18.56 -8.31 0.29
C LEU A 539 17.97 -7.00 -0.27
N GLY A 540 18.80 -6.16 -0.85
CA GLY A 540 18.41 -4.85 -1.36
C GLY A 540 18.18 -3.78 -0.30
N TRP A 541 18.59 -4.03 0.94
CA TRP A 541 18.56 -3.11 2.07
C TRP A 541 19.96 -2.71 2.52
N ASP A 542 20.08 -1.59 3.22
CA ASP A 542 21.38 -1.07 3.66
C ASP A 542 21.95 -1.78 4.90
N CYS A 543 21.16 -2.56 5.62
CA CYS A 543 21.67 -3.33 6.78
C CYS A 543 22.76 -4.34 6.38
N ALA A 544 22.86 -4.71 5.10
CA ALA A 544 24.00 -5.50 4.59
C ALA A 544 25.34 -4.75 4.62
N VAL A 545 25.34 -3.42 4.59
CA VAL A 545 26.55 -2.58 4.44
C VAL A 545 26.64 -1.46 5.47
N ARG A 546 25.62 -1.25 6.30
CA ARG A 546 25.56 -0.17 7.29
C ARG A 546 25.13 -0.70 8.66
N SER A 547 25.94 -0.37 9.66
CA SER A 547 25.66 -0.72 11.07
C SER A 547 24.67 0.21 11.78
N ASP A 548 24.39 1.38 11.20
CA ASP A 548 23.47 2.39 11.73
C ASP A 548 22.05 2.26 11.19
N CYS A 549 21.79 1.30 10.31
CA CYS A 549 20.45 0.84 10.00
C CYS A 549 19.86 0.20 11.27
N PRO A 550 18.78 0.72 11.86
CA PRO A 550 18.36 0.29 13.19
C PRO A 550 18.01 -1.20 13.21
N ASN A 551 18.77 -1.99 13.95
CA ASN A 551 18.58 -3.44 14.11
C ASN A 551 17.46 -3.73 15.14
N PRO A 552 16.52 -4.68 14.95
CA PRO A 552 16.52 -5.79 13.98
C PRO A 552 15.78 -5.49 12.67
N TYR A 553 15.90 -4.35 12.12
CA TYR A 553 15.09 -3.84 11.02
C TYR A 553 15.88 -3.73 9.74
N VAL A 554 15.11 -3.49 8.64
CA VAL A 554 15.68 -3.17 7.35
C VAL A 554 15.44 -1.70 7.05
N CYS A 555 16.42 -1.06 6.48
CA CYS A 555 16.32 0.29 5.98
C CYS A 555 17.08 0.46 4.67
N LYS A 556 16.64 1.41 3.85
CA LYS A 556 17.27 1.82 2.61
C LYS A 556 17.21 3.33 2.48
N ASN A 557 18.37 3.96 2.32
CA ASN A 557 18.41 5.36 1.93
C ASN A 557 18.54 5.51 0.40
N GLY A 558 18.12 6.65 -0.08
CA GLY A 558 18.41 7.15 -1.41
C GLY A 558 18.94 8.57 -1.30
N ASP A 559 20.07 8.83 -1.93
CA ASP A 559 20.75 10.11 -1.95
C ASP A 559 21.06 10.51 -3.38
N LEU A 560 20.67 11.72 -3.74
CA LEU A 560 21.12 12.41 -4.95
C LEU A 560 21.60 13.80 -4.55
N ASN A 561 22.80 14.16 -4.98
CA ASN A 561 23.34 15.48 -4.76
C ASN A 561 24.14 15.94 -6.00
N ASP A 562 24.16 17.24 -6.23
CA ASP A 562 24.86 17.85 -7.37
C ASP A 562 26.29 18.30 -7.03
N GLY A 563 26.75 18.05 -5.80
CA GLY A 563 28.03 18.54 -5.28
C GLY A 563 28.07 20.06 -5.05
N ALA A 564 27.01 20.80 -5.38
CA ALA A 564 26.90 22.25 -5.26
C ALA A 564 25.87 22.69 -4.19
N GLY A 565 25.33 21.74 -3.41
CA GLY A 565 24.43 21.99 -2.29
C GLY A 565 22.95 21.76 -2.60
N ILE A 566 22.60 21.17 -3.74
CA ILE A 566 21.26 20.67 -4.04
C ILE A 566 21.21 19.19 -3.74
N ALA A 567 20.17 18.72 -3.06
CA ALA A 567 20.03 17.32 -2.70
C ALA A 567 18.58 16.83 -2.78
N MET A 568 18.43 15.52 -2.92
CA MET A 568 17.22 14.74 -2.76
C MET A 568 17.52 13.59 -1.81
N TRP A 569 16.67 13.39 -0.82
CA TRP A 569 16.77 12.28 0.11
C TRP A 569 15.49 11.45 0.11
N THR A 570 15.66 10.15 0.08
CA THR A 570 14.57 9.20 0.26
C THR A 570 14.95 8.16 1.29
N TYR A 571 13.97 7.69 2.02
CA TYR A 571 14.12 6.63 3.00
C TYR A 571 12.96 5.67 2.87
N ALA A 572 13.26 4.38 2.94
CA ALA A 572 12.29 3.31 3.08
C ALA A 572 12.80 2.35 4.15
N GLY A 573 11.93 1.90 5.04
CA GLY A 573 12.33 0.98 6.10
C GLY A 573 11.14 0.25 6.71
N VAL A 574 11.45 -0.83 7.41
CA VAL A 574 10.49 -1.60 8.19
C VAL A 574 11.03 -1.72 9.59
N PHE A 575 10.28 -1.19 10.55
CA PHE A 575 10.61 -1.26 11.97
C PHE A 575 9.93 -2.44 12.66
N LYS A 576 10.23 -2.63 13.96
CA LYS A 576 9.58 -3.64 14.81
C LYS A 576 8.08 -3.58 14.66
N CYS A 577 7.45 -4.72 14.86
CA CYS A 577 6.01 -4.88 14.73
C CYS A 577 5.50 -4.55 13.31
N ASN A 578 6.40 -4.70 12.32
CA ASN A 578 6.04 -4.49 10.92
C ASN A 578 5.58 -3.05 10.59
N VAL A 579 6.17 -2.06 11.24
CA VAL A 579 5.87 -0.64 10.96
C VAL A 579 6.65 -0.17 9.73
N PRO A 580 6.01 0.06 8.58
CA PRO A 580 6.65 0.65 7.40
C PRO A 580 6.87 2.14 7.61
N VAL A 581 8.04 2.64 7.18
CA VAL A 581 8.38 4.07 7.23
C VAL A 581 8.95 4.51 5.90
N VAL A 582 8.43 5.62 5.38
CA VAL A 582 8.92 6.26 4.15
C VAL A 582 9.07 7.75 4.38
N VAL A 583 10.21 8.30 3.95
CA VAL A 583 10.48 9.75 4.00
C VAL A 583 11.03 10.19 2.64
N VAL A 584 10.53 11.32 2.14
CA VAL A 584 11.03 11.98 0.91
C VAL A 584 11.30 13.45 1.23
N VAL A 585 12.49 13.95 0.85
CA VAL A 585 12.91 15.35 1.08
C VAL A 585 13.61 15.86 -0.17
N ASN A 586 13.23 17.03 -0.66
CA ASN A 586 13.77 17.60 -1.91
C ASN A 586 14.80 18.73 -1.70
N SER A 587 15.52 18.68 -0.61
CA SER A 587 16.63 19.60 -0.31
C SER A 587 17.61 18.94 0.68
N PRO A 588 18.80 19.54 0.94
CA PRO A 588 19.67 19.08 2.00
C PRO A 588 18.95 18.94 3.34
N LEU A 589 19.35 17.92 4.11
CA LEU A 589 18.83 17.69 5.45
C LEU A 589 19.32 18.78 6.43
N PRO A 590 18.58 19.08 7.50
CA PRO A 590 19.02 20.02 8.50
C PRO A 590 20.18 19.45 9.37
N SER A 591 21.01 20.31 9.94
CA SER A 591 21.99 19.88 10.94
C SER A 591 21.30 19.19 12.12
N PRO A 592 21.87 18.07 12.65
CA PRO A 592 23.22 17.51 12.37
C PRO A 592 23.26 16.46 11.22
N TYR A 593 22.20 16.28 10.45
CA TYR A 593 22.05 15.18 9.46
C TYR A 593 22.64 15.49 8.07
N GLN A 594 23.44 16.55 7.95
CA GLN A 594 23.96 17.02 6.65
C GLN A 594 25.15 16.24 6.13
N THR A 595 25.86 15.48 6.95
CA THR A 595 27.12 14.84 6.59
C THR A 595 27.18 13.36 6.93
N ASN A 596 27.45 12.99 8.18
CA ASN A 596 27.71 11.60 8.56
C ASN A 596 26.47 10.85 9.08
N ALA A 597 25.44 11.57 9.46
CA ALA A 597 24.23 11.01 10.08
C ALA A 597 22.98 11.13 9.19
N ASP A 598 23.12 11.14 7.92
CA ASP A 598 22.12 11.26 6.87
C ASP A 598 20.63 11.01 7.27
N ILE A 599 19.75 10.68 6.31
CA ILE A 599 18.34 10.40 6.58
C ILE A 599 18.13 9.16 7.46
N ILE A 600 19.06 8.19 7.43
CA ILE A 600 19.01 7.01 8.33
C ILE A 600 19.19 7.47 9.78
N GLY A 601 20.18 8.32 10.06
CA GLY A 601 20.41 8.85 11.39
C GLY A 601 19.25 9.69 11.91
N LEU A 602 18.58 10.48 11.04
CA LEU A 602 17.38 11.24 11.41
C LEU A 602 16.25 10.29 11.86
N VAL A 603 15.98 9.27 11.06
CA VAL A 603 14.90 8.31 11.34
C VAL A 603 15.25 7.43 12.54
N ALA A 604 16.51 7.00 12.69
CA ALA A 604 16.99 6.22 13.83
C ALA A 604 16.85 6.97 15.16
N ASN A 605 17.18 8.26 15.19
CA ASN A 605 16.99 9.10 16.38
C ASN A 605 15.51 9.25 16.76
N ALA A 606 14.64 9.47 15.76
CA ALA A 606 13.20 9.52 15.99
C ALA A 606 12.66 8.18 16.53
N TYR A 607 13.17 7.07 15.99
CA TYR A 607 12.81 5.73 16.46
C TYR A 607 13.20 5.49 17.92
N GLN A 608 14.43 5.85 18.31
CA GLN A 608 14.88 5.73 19.71
C GLN A 608 13.99 6.54 20.66
N ASN A 609 13.58 7.74 20.26
CA ASN A 609 12.71 8.60 21.05
C ASN A 609 11.27 8.05 21.13
N ALA A 610 10.81 7.37 20.09
CA ALA A 610 9.45 6.79 20.00
C ALA A 610 9.34 5.43 20.70
N SER A 611 10.47 4.80 21.04
CA SER A 611 10.50 3.52 21.77
C SER A 611 9.99 3.73 23.19
N VAL A 612 8.95 2.97 23.58
CA VAL A 612 8.35 3.03 24.89
C VAL A 612 8.83 1.82 25.69
N PRO A 613 9.50 2.01 26.85
CA PRO A 613 9.78 0.91 27.76
C PRO A 613 8.47 0.32 28.24
N GLY A 614 8.14 -0.89 27.84
CA GLY A 614 6.89 -1.54 28.22
C GLY A 614 7.09 -3.02 28.51
N THR A 615 6.32 -3.55 29.46
CA THR A 615 6.09 -4.98 29.56
C THR A 615 5.17 -5.42 28.41
N PRO A 616 5.24 -6.68 27.93
CA PRO A 616 4.33 -7.19 26.90
C PRO A 616 2.84 -7.03 27.22
N GLU A 617 2.50 -6.92 28.50
CA GLU A 617 1.14 -6.68 29.00
C GLU A 617 0.65 -5.22 28.83
N ALA A 618 1.55 -4.27 28.59
CA ALA A 618 1.21 -2.85 28.41
C ALA A 618 0.88 -2.49 26.95
N CYS A 619 1.02 -3.44 26.03
CA CYS A 619 0.69 -3.25 24.63
C CYS A 619 -0.74 -3.76 24.37
N PRO A 620 -1.65 -2.93 23.83
CA PRO A 620 -3.04 -3.32 23.57
C PRO A 620 -3.18 -4.43 22.50
#